data_fdfe1df9b847839d2eddf2354c41af37
#
_entry.id   fdfe1df9b847839d2eddf2354c41af37
#
_cell.length_a   1.000
_cell.length_b   1.000
_cell.length_c   1.000
_cell.angle_alpha   90.00
_cell.angle_beta   90.00
_cell.angle_gamma   90.00
#
_symmetry.space_group_name_H-M   'P 1'
#
loop_
_entity.id
_entity.type
_entity.pdbx_description
1 polymer ?
#
loop_
_entity_poly.entity_id
_entity_poly.type
_entity_poly.pdbx_seq_one_letter_code
_entity_poly.pdbx_strand_id
1 'polypeptide(L)'
;MNPRTVLRRLLGLAAVAAACWSASAFALDKVVFLTSWYAQAEHGGFYQAVATGIYQKYGLDVQIRMGGPQVNGMQILTSGQADFLMGYDFQVLKSIEQGVPVTTVGAAMQTDPQGMMTHDDVKSLADLKTHVILVSTSGRTTWWPWLKGKYKLDDSQSRVYTFNLQPFFADPNAAQQAYASSEQFSADKAGVKTRFFLFADDGYPPYGTTIVTMSNTVKDKPDLVARFVRASMEGWKSYLADPAPANALIKRDNPAMKDDQLAYAVQKLKQFRMITGGDAATMGIGVMTDTRWKKTRDFMVSAGMLGAGVDWKRAYTTQFTKDLKVMP
;
A
#
# COMPACT_ATOMS: atom_id res chain seq x y z
N MET A 1 -46.24 -25.55 -52.72
CA MET A 1 -44.94 -25.20 -52.05
C MET A 1 -44.49 -26.42 -51.24
N ASN A 2 -43.31 -26.92 -51.49
CA ASN A 2 -42.80 -28.19 -50.96
C ASN A 2 -42.39 -28.00 -49.49
N PRO A 3 -42.95 -28.75 -48.54
CA PRO A 3 -42.69 -28.55 -47.09
C PRO A 3 -41.19 -28.68 -46.72
N ARG A 4 -40.40 -29.37 -47.52
CA ARG A 4 -38.96 -29.51 -47.34
C ARG A 4 -38.16 -28.20 -47.56
N THR A 5 -38.69 -27.27 -48.35
CA THR A 5 -38.08 -25.98 -48.67
C THR A 5 -38.30 -24.96 -47.56
N VAL A 6 -39.45 -25.04 -46.86
CA VAL A 6 -39.78 -24.19 -45.73
C VAL A 6 -38.96 -24.56 -44.48
N LEU A 7 -38.78 -25.86 -44.22
CA LEU A 7 -38.00 -26.36 -43.10
C LEU A 7 -36.48 -25.99 -43.22
N ARG A 8 -35.89 -26.02 -44.43
CA ARG A 8 -34.52 -25.61 -44.68
C ARG A 8 -34.28 -24.11 -44.52
N ARG A 9 -35.31 -23.27 -44.81
CA ARG A 9 -35.20 -21.81 -44.60
C ARG A 9 -35.33 -21.44 -43.09
N LEU A 10 -36.13 -22.15 -42.31
CA LEU A 10 -36.24 -21.93 -40.88
C LEU A 10 -35.00 -22.40 -40.11
N LEU A 11 -34.34 -23.49 -40.52
CA LEU A 11 -33.07 -23.95 -39.93
C LEU A 11 -31.91 -23.01 -40.27
N GLY A 12 -31.89 -22.38 -41.48
CA GLY A 12 -30.92 -21.39 -41.84
C GLY A 12 -30.99 -20.08 -41.05
N LEU A 13 -32.21 -19.62 -40.72
CA LEU A 13 -32.42 -18.43 -39.90
C LEU A 13 -32.06 -18.65 -38.42
N ALA A 14 -32.28 -19.83 -37.87
CA ALA A 14 -31.91 -20.18 -36.49
C ALA A 14 -30.35 -20.26 -36.34
N ALA A 15 -29.63 -20.71 -37.34
CA ALA A 15 -28.15 -20.78 -37.29
C ALA A 15 -27.49 -19.39 -37.38
N VAL A 16 -28.12 -18.43 -38.06
CA VAL A 16 -27.59 -17.04 -38.14
C VAL A 16 -27.87 -16.27 -36.84
N ALA A 17 -29.01 -16.54 -36.16
CA ALA A 17 -29.30 -15.91 -34.87
C ALA A 17 -28.39 -16.41 -33.70
N ALA A 18 -27.92 -17.66 -33.78
CA ALA A 18 -26.98 -18.21 -32.78
C ALA A 18 -25.54 -17.69 -32.93
N ALA A 19 -25.16 -17.16 -34.09
CA ALA A 19 -23.80 -16.64 -34.35
C ALA A 19 -23.59 -15.20 -33.83
N CYS A 20 -24.65 -14.48 -33.41
CA CYS A 20 -24.56 -13.07 -32.97
C CYS A 20 -24.40 -12.89 -31.45
N TRP A 21 -24.35 -13.97 -30.67
CA TRP A 21 -23.99 -13.92 -29.26
C TRP A 21 -22.55 -14.36 -29.03
N SER A 22 -21.63 -13.89 -29.88
CA SER A 22 -20.24 -13.80 -29.48
C SER A 22 -20.18 -12.72 -28.41
N ALA A 23 -20.23 -13.12 -27.14
CA ALA A 23 -19.87 -12.22 -26.05
C ALA A 23 -18.48 -11.66 -26.44
N SER A 24 -18.43 -10.38 -26.77
CA SER A 24 -17.17 -9.68 -26.94
C SER A 24 -16.44 -9.86 -25.61
N ALA A 25 -15.50 -10.79 -25.57
CA ALA A 25 -14.56 -10.87 -24.48
C ALA A 25 -13.79 -9.54 -24.53
N PHE A 26 -14.26 -8.55 -23.79
CA PHE A 26 -13.51 -7.30 -23.63
C PHE A 26 -12.14 -7.69 -23.10
N ALA A 27 -11.09 -7.33 -23.86
CA ALA A 27 -9.74 -7.52 -23.39
C ALA A 27 -9.58 -6.78 -22.05
N LEU A 28 -9.03 -7.46 -21.07
CA LEU A 28 -8.79 -6.86 -19.76
C LEU A 28 -7.76 -5.72 -19.91
N ASP A 29 -8.00 -4.61 -19.23
CA ASP A 29 -7.02 -3.54 -19.15
C ASP A 29 -5.81 -4.01 -18.35
N LYS A 30 -4.63 -4.00 -18.96
CA LYS A 30 -3.39 -4.35 -18.29
C LYS A 30 -2.97 -3.23 -17.35
N VAL A 31 -2.64 -3.59 -16.13
CA VAL A 31 -2.23 -2.66 -15.06
C VAL A 31 -1.01 -3.21 -14.35
N VAL A 32 0.03 -2.40 -14.23
CA VAL A 32 1.20 -2.70 -13.39
C VAL A 32 1.08 -1.94 -12.08
N PHE A 33 0.97 -2.69 -10.98
CA PHE A 33 0.98 -2.15 -9.63
C PHE A 33 2.30 -2.47 -8.93
N LEU A 34 3.06 -1.44 -8.56
CA LEU A 34 4.34 -1.57 -7.86
C LEU A 34 4.11 -1.45 -6.34
N THR A 35 4.52 -2.45 -5.57
CA THR A 35 4.52 -2.36 -4.10
C THR A 35 5.72 -1.56 -3.59
N SER A 36 5.63 -1.01 -2.38
CA SER A 36 6.73 -0.25 -1.76
C SER A 36 7.83 -1.14 -1.18
N TRP A 37 7.56 -2.42 -1.00
CA TRP A 37 8.41 -3.38 -0.30
C TRP A 37 8.31 -4.78 -0.89
N TYR A 38 9.09 -5.73 -0.35
CA TYR A 38 8.94 -7.15 -0.64
C TYR A 38 7.53 -7.64 -0.32
N ALA A 39 7.04 -8.66 -1.05
CA ALA A 39 5.71 -9.21 -0.84
C ALA A 39 5.54 -9.72 0.60
N GLN A 40 4.50 -9.24 1.26
CA GLN A 40 4.16 -9.54 2.65
C GLN A 40 2.68 -9.23 2.94
N ALA A 41 2.20 -9.53 4.14
CA ALA A 41 0.80 -9.40 4.52
C ALA A 41 0.25 -7.96 4.40
N GLU A 42 1.09 -6.94 4.54
CA GLU A 42 0.75 -5.52 4.38
C GLU A 42 0.43 -5.13 2.94
N HIS A 43 0.61 -6.06 2.00
CA HIS A 43 0.16 -5.95 0.61
C HIS A 43 -1.01 -6.88 0.30
N GLY A 44 -1.50 -7.61 1.32
CA GLY A 44 -2.38 -8.76 1.17
C GLY A 44 -3.66 -8.48 0.40
N GLY A 45 -4.29 -7.31 0.56
CA GLY A 45 -5.51 -6.97 -0.17
C GLY A 45 -5.33 -6.91 -1.68
N PHE A 46 -4.19 -6.40 -2.15
CA PHE A 46 -3.88 -6.37 -3.59
C PHE A 46 -3.60 -7.76 -4.14
N TYR A 47 -2.82 -8.57 -3.41
CA TYR A 47 -2.59 -9.97 -3.76
C TYR A 47 -3.88 -10.78 -3.74
N GLN A 48 -4.78 -10.52 -2.79
CA GLN A 48 -6.09 -11.16 -2.71
C GLN A 48 -6.95 -10.84 -3.92
N ALA A 49 -6.98 -9.58 -4.35
CA ALA A 49 -7.73 -9.18 -5.53
C ALA A 49 -7.23 -9.85 -6.82
N VAL A 50 -5.92 -10.13 -6.92
CA VAL A 50 -5.35 -10.96 -8.00
C VAL A 50 -5.75 -12.42 -7.83
N ALA A 51 -5.51 -13.00 -6.65
CA ALA A 51 -5.66 -14.43 -6.40
C ALA A 51 -7.11 -14.92 -6.54
N THR A 52 -8.08 -14.07 -6.18
CA THR A 52 -9.52 -14.42 -6.19
C THR A 52 -10.26 -13.91 -7.42
N GLY A 53 -9.57 -13.33 -8.39
CA GLY A 53 -10.18 -12.82 -9.61
C GLY A 53 -11.01 -11.54 -9.42
N ILE A 54 -10.87 -10.84 -8.29
CA ILE A 54 -11.60 -9.58 -8.06
C ILE A 54 -11.20 -8.54 -9.12
N TYR A 55 -9.91 -8.40 -9.46
CA TYR A 55 -9.50 -7.49 -10.53
C TYR A 55 -10.13 -7.84 -11.87
N GLN A 56 -10.14 -9.13 -12.26
CA GLN A 56 -10.75 -9.59 -13.52
C GLN A 56 -12.25 -9.30 -13.57
N LYS A 57 -12.96 -9.44 -12.43
CA LYS A 57 -14.38 -9.05 -12.31
C LYS A 57 -14.61 -7.57 -12.68
N TYR A 58 -13.62 -6.71 -12.44
CA TYR A 58 -13.63 -5.30 -12.81
C TYR A 58 -12.95 -5.01 -14.15
N GLY A 59 -12.70 -6.01 -14.99
CA GLY A 59 -12.11 -5.84 -16.30
C GLY A 59 -10.61 -5.49 -16.29
N LEU A 60 -9.88 -5.86 -15.23
CA LEU A 60 -8.48 -5.54 -15.04
C LEU A 60 -7.61 -6.81 -15.02
N ASP A 61 -6.49 -6.78 -15.74
CA ASP A 61 -5.38 -7.74 -15.65
C ASP A 61 -4.24 -7.06 -14.89
N VAL A 62 -4.18 -7.29 -13.57
CA VAL A 62 -3.24 -6.61 -12.68
C VAL A 62 -2.01 -7.48 -12.44
N GLN A 63 -0.86 -6.98 -12.87
CA GLN A 63 0.43 -7.51 -12.50
C GLN A 63 0.99 -6.77 -11.29
N ILE A 64 1.16 -7.47 -10.17
CA ILE A 64 1.89 -6.94 -9.01
C ILE A 64 3.39 -7.08 -9.29
N ARG A 65 4.09 -5.96 -9.26
CA ARG A 65 5.55 -5.89 -9.28
C ARG A 65 6.05 -5.62 -7.88
N MET A 66 6.85 -6.52 -7.36
CA MET A 66 7.41 -6.39 -6.02
C MET A 66 8.48 -5.31 -5.98
N GLY A 67 8.37 -4.40 -5.01
CA GLY A 67 9.39 -3.41 -4.67
C GLY A 67 10.47 -3.96 -3.73
N GLY A 68 11.07 -3.09 -2.93
CA GLY A 68 12.08 -3.48 -1.96
C GLY A 68 12.72 -2.29 -1.26
N PRO A 69 13.53 -2.53 -0.22
CA PRO A 69 14.08 -1.47 0.66
C PRO A 69 14.98 -0.44 -0.04
N GLN A 70 15.51 -0.78 -1.22
CA GLN A 70 16.36 0.08 -2.03
C GLN A 70 15.69 0.55 -3.34
N VAL A 71 14.39 0.24 -3.53
CA VAL A 71 13.66 0.61 -4.74
C VAL A 71 13.09 2.02 -4.58
N ASN A 72 13.37 2.89 -5.55
CA ASN A 72 12.72 4.19 -5.66
C ASN A 72 11.43 4.06 -6.47
N GLY A 73 10.31 3.76 -5.77
CA GLY A 73 9.02 3.54 -6.42
C GLY A 73 8.49 4.77 -7.16
N MET A 74 8.73 5.97 -6.64
CA MET A 74 8.28 7.22 -7.29
C MET A 74 8.96 7.42 -8.65
N GLN A 75 10.24 7.09 -8.76
CA GLN A 75 10.96 7.15 -10.04
C GLN A 75 10.40 6.14 -11.06
N ILE A 76 10.05 4.94 -10.62
CA ILE A 76 9.46 3.90 -11.48
C ILE A 76 8.07 4.34 -11.96
N LEU A 77 7.25 4.90 -11.08
CA LEU A 77 5.93 5.44 -11.44
C LEU A 77 6.06 6.57 -12.48
N THR A 78 6.92 7.56 -12.21
CA THR A 78 7.08 8.75 -13.07
C THR A 78 7.71 8.43 -14.41
N SER A 79 8.48 7.33 -14.52
CA SER A 79 9.01 6.83 -15.79
C SER A 79 7.99 6.02 -16.61
N GLY A 80 6.77 5.82 -16.09
CA GLY A 80 5.73 5.04 -16.78
C GLY A 80 5.93 3.53 -16.74
N GLN A 81 6.84 3.02 -15.91
CA GLN A 81 7.08 1.58 -15.75
C GLN A 81 6.09 0.91 -14.77
N ALA A 82 5.25 1.68 -14.10
CA ALA A 82 4.10 1.24 -13.32
C ALA A 82 2.95 2.23 -13.52
N ASP A 83 1.71 1.74 -13.49
CA ASP A 83 0.50 2.56 -13.56
C ASP A 83 0.09 3.07 -12.19
N PHE A 84 0.30 2.24 -11.17
CA PHE A 84 0.03 2.58 -9.77
C PHE A 84 1.20 2.16 -8.90
N LEU A 85 1.37 2.92 -7.82
CA LEU A 85 2.40 2.71 -6.80
C LEU A 85 1.75 2.62 -5.42
N MET A 86 2.17 1.68 -4.60
CA MET A 86 1.97 1.75 -3.17
C MET A 86 2.93 2.80 -2.59
N GLY A 87 2.39 3.95 -2.24
CA GLY A 87 3.17 5.12 -1.82
C GLY A 87 2.86 5.57 -0.40
N TYR A 88 3.34 6.78 -0.09
CA TYR A 88 3.19 7.44 1.20
C TYR A 88 2.83 8.91 1.01
N ASP A 89 1.97 9.46 1.87
CA ASP A 89 1.51 10.85 1.83
C ASP A 89 2.67 11.85 1.75
N PHE A 90 3.71 11.65 2.56
CA PHE A 90 4.89 12.53 2.61
C PHE A 90 5.62 12.57 1.27
N GLN A 91 5.77 11.43 0.61
CA GLN A 91 6.42 11.36 -0.71
C GLN A 91 5.60 12.10 -1.76
N VAL A 92 4.27 11.95 -1.73
CA VAL A 92 3.38 12.64 -2.68
C VAL A 92 3.41 14.14 -2.45
N LEU A 93 3.33 14.62 -1.19
CA LEU A 93 3.42 16.04 -0.88
C LEU A 93 4.77 16.66 -1.30
N LYS A 94 5.88 15.94 -1.09
CA LYS A 94 7.20 16.36 -1.59
C LYS A 94 7.28 16.36 -3.13
N SER A 95 6.65 15.39 -3.78
CA SER A 95 6.58 15.34 -5.25
C SER A 95 5.82 16.55 -5.80
N ILE A 96 4.69 16.94 -5.18
CA ILE A 96 3.93 18.14 -5.55
C ILE A 96 4.78 19.41 -5.36
N GLU A 97 5.50 19.52 -4.25
CA GLU A 97 6.44 20.64 -4.02
C GLU A 97 7.50 20.76 -5.12
N GLN A 98 7.97 19.61 -5.63
CA GLN A 98 8.96 19.53 -6.70
C GLN A 98 8.34 19.63 -8.12
N GLY A 99 7.03 19.88 -8.23
CA GLY A 99 6.33 19.97 -9.51
C GLY A 99 6.04 18.65 -10.19
N VAL A 100 6.24 17.52 -9.52
CA VAL A 100 5.97 16.18 -10.07
C VAL A 100 4.47 15.88 -9.97
N PRO A 101 3.76 15.62 -11.10
CA PRO A 101 2.30 15.52 -11.14
C PRO A 101 1.82 14.11 -10.76
N VAL A 102 1.84 13.79 -9.49
CA VAL A 102 1.31 12.54 -8.92
C VAL A 102 0.11 12.81 -8.01
N THR A 103 -0.77 11.82 -7.84
CA THR A 103 -2.00 11.97 -7.05
C THR A 103 -2.29 10.68 -6.29
N THR A 104 -2.57 10.79 -5.00
CA THR A 104 -3.10 9.68 -4.19
C THR A 104 -4.59 9.53 -4.44
N VAL A 105 -5.03 8.30 -4.74
CA VAL A 105 -6.41 7.98 -5.12
C VAL A 105 -7.14 7.08 -4.12
N GLY A 106 -6.44 6.60 -3.08
CA GLY A 106 -7.01 5.79 -1.99
C GLY A 106 -5.95 5.47 -0.93
N ALA A 107 -6.40 5.14 0.28
CA ALA A 107 -5.53 4.77 1.40
C ALA A 107 -6.05 3.50 2.07
N ALA A 108 -5.41 2.35 1.82
CA ALA A 108 -5.86 1.08 2.36
C ALA A 108 -5.74 1.02 3.89
N MET A 109 -4.70 1.62 4.46
CA MET A 109 -4.49 1.65 5.91
C MET A 109 -4.75 3.04 6.48
N GLN A 110 -5.60 3.10 7.50
CA GLN A 110 -5.91 4.33 8.24
C GLN A 110 -4.82 4.70 9.25
N THR A 111 -4.01 3.73 9.66
CA THR A 111 -2.84 3.92 10.52
C THR A 111 -1.64 3.32 9.82
N ASP A 112 -0.56 4.09 9.70
CA ASP A 112 0.71 3.58 9.19
C ASP A 112 1.29 2.59 10.21
N PRO A 113 1.58 1.34 9.85
CA PRO A 113 2.18 0.35 10.73
C PRO A 113 3.65 0.63 11.06
N GLN A 114 4.23 1.68 10.50
CA GLN A 114 5.64 2.04 10.66
C GLN A 114 5.97 2.44 12.09
N GLY A 115 7.08 1.95 12.57
CA GLY A 115 7.63 2.26 13.87
C GLY A 115 9.13 1.99 13.96
N MET A 116 9.61 2.04 15.20
CA MET A 116 10.97 1.72 15.56
C MET A 116 11.01 0.47 16.43
N MET A 117 11.76 -0.54 16.01
CA MET A 117 12.13 -1.68 16.84
C MET A 117 13.48 -1.40 17.49
N THR A 118 13.57 -1.62 18.80
CA THR A 118 14.76 -1.41 19.62
C THR A 118 15.00 -2.63 20.50
N HIS A 119 16.17 -2.75 21.10
CA HIS A 119 16.37 -3.66 22.22
C HIS A 119 15.54 -3.21 23.43
N ASP A 120 15.33 -4.08 24.43
CA ASP A 120 14.33 -3.90 25.49
C ASP A 120 14.76 -2.90 26.58
N ASP A 121 16.00 -2.45 26.58
CA ASP A 121 16.56 -1.41 27.45
C ASP A 121 16.09 0.01 27.07
N VAL A 122 15.78 0.28 25.79
CA VAL A 122 15.25 1.55 25.30
C VAL A 122 13.82 1.75 25.85
N LYS A 123 13.56 2.90 26.50
CA LYS A 123 12.25 3.19 27.12
C LYS A 123 11.39 4.14 26.29
N SER A 124 12.01 4.95 25.44
CA SER A 124 11.35 5.93 24.59
C SER A 124 12.16 6.22 23.33
N LEU A 125 11.53 6.80 22.30
CA LEU A 125 12.23 7.26 21.11
C LEU A 125 13.24 8.40 21.39
N ALA A 126 13.13 9.08 22.53
CA ALA A 126 14.08 10.11 22.95
C ALA A 126 15.44 9.54 23.37
N ASP A 127 15.48 8.24 23.73
CA ASP A 127 16.72 7.58 24.18
C ASP A 127 17.63 7.19 22.99
N LEU A 128 17.13 7.33 21.75
CA LEU A 128 17.85 6.95 20.52
C LEU A 128 19.04 7.84 20.16
N LYS A 129 19.37 8.87 20.95
CA LYS A 129 20.41 9.86 20.62
C LYS A 129 21.81 9.27 20.45
N THR A 130 22.08 8.13 21.06
CA THR A 130 23.37 7.43 20.97
C THR A 130 23.33 6.15 20.16
N HIS A 131 22.17 5.82 19.59
CA HIS A 131 21.93 4.56 18.88
C HIS A 131 22.28 4.67 17.39
N VAL A 132 22.72 3.57 16.82
CA VAL A 132 22.76 3.37 15.38
C VAL A 132 21.33 3.04 14.90
N ILE A 133 20.86 3.72 13.85
CA ILE A 133 19.50 3.58 13.36
C ILE A 133 19.49 3.06 11.92
N LEU A 134 18.92 1.87 11.73
CA LEU A 134 18.81 1.24 10.41
C LEU A 134 17.59 1.78 9.66
N VAL A 135 17.82 2.42 8.52
CA VAL A 135 16.82 3.17 7.74
C VAL A 135 16.87 2.75 6.27
N SER A 136 15.73 2.38 5.70
CA SER A 136 15.60 2.07 4.26
C SER A 136 15.63 3.33 3.40
N THR A 137 15.77 3.16 2.08
CA THR A 137 15.69 4.28 1.11
C THR A 137 14.37 5.04 1.22
N SER A 138 13.23 4.33 1.34
CA SER A 138 11.93 4.98 1.54
C SER A 138 11.82 5.67 2.90
N GLY A 139 12.36 5.07 3.96
CA GLY A 139 12.37 5.65 5.31
C GLY A 139 13.10 7.01 5.36
N ARG A 140 14.18 7.16 4.58
CA ARG A 140 14.93 8.43 4.51
C ARG A 140 14.12 9.60 3.97
N THR A 141 13.12 9.32 3.15
CA THR A 141 12.27 10.34 2.53
C THR A 141 10.87 10.46 3.17
N THR A 142 10.58 9.61 4.18
CA THR A 142 9.30 9.60 4.88
C THR A 142 9.45 9.96 6.35
N TRP A 143 9.62 8.99 7.22
CA TRP A 143 9.59 9.17 8.67
C TRP A 143 10.92 9.66 9.29
N TRP A 144 12.07 9.38 8.68
CA TRP A 144 13.36 9.71 9.26
C TRP A 144 13.56 11.23 9.48
N PRO A 145 13.25 12.12 8.52
CA PRO A 145 13.37 13.56 8.75
C PRO A 145 12.54 14.05 9.93
N TRP A 146 11.33 13.50 10.10
CA TRP A 146 10.49 13.81 11.24
C TRP A 146 11.08 13.32 12.54
N LEU A 147 11.45 12.04 12.64
CA LEU A 147 12.01 11.45 13.85
C LEU A 147 13.27 12.22 14.29
N LYS A 148 14.17 12.46 13.32
CA LYS A 148 15.39 13.24 13.51
C LYS A 148 15.09 14.64 14.07
N GLY A 149 14.17 15.36 13.47
CA GLY A 149 13.77 16.70 13.91
C GLY A 149 13.17 16.72 15.31
N LYS A 150 12.26 15.78 15.59
CA LYS A 150 11.54 15.68 16.86
C LYS A 150 12.47 15.35 18.02
N TYR A 151 13.36 14.37 17.87
CA TYR A 151 14.20 13.85 18.95
C TYR A 151 15.64 14.36 18.91
N LYS A 152 15.96 15.27 17.97
CA LYS A 152 17.31 15.85 17.80
C LYS A 152 18.36 14.76 17.52
N LEU A 153 18.00 13.83 16.62
CA LEU A 153 18.89 12.81 16.10
C LEU A 153 19.72 13.37 14.94
N ASP A 154 20.79 12.66 14.56
CA ASP A 154 21.72 13.08 13.51
C ASP A 154 21.82 12.04 12.37
N ASP A 155 22.08 12.51 11.16
CA ASP A 155 22.22 11.64 9.99
C ASP A 155 23.42 10.68 10.10
N SER A 156 24.43 11.02 10.89
CA SER A 156 25.57 10.14 11.18
C SER A 156 25.19 8.86 11.93
N GLN A 157 24.04 8.86 12.62
CA GLN A 157 23.50 7.67 13.29
C GLN A 157 22.87 6.69 12.30
N SER A 158 22.46 7.16 11.11
CA SER A 158 21.70 6.33 10.18
C SER A 158 22.59 5.38 9.38
N ARG A 159 22.15 4.13 9.24
CA ARG A 159 22.74 3.10 8.39
C ARG A 159 21.67 2.50 7.48
N VAL A 160 22.12 1.83 6.43
CA VAL A 160 21.20 1.23 5.45
C VAL A 160 20.49 0.02 6.04
N TYR A 161 19.16 -0.01 5.93
CA TYR A 161 18.34 -1.16 6.23
C TYR A 161 17.91 -1.87 4.93
N THR A 162 18.16 -3.18 4.85
CA THR A 162 17.92 -4.01 3.67
C THR A 162 16.98 -5.17 3.91
N PHE A 163 16.16 -5.11 4.97
CA PHE A 163 15.32 -6.21 5.47
C PHE A 163 16.14 -7.39 6.05
N ASN A 164 17.39 -7.15 6.38
CA ASN A 164 18.24 -8.09 7.10
C ASN A 164 18.34 -7.65 8.56
N LEU A 165 17.89 -8.50 9.48
CA LEU A 165 17.89 -8.20 10.92
C LEU A 165 19.23 -8.53 11.61
N GLN A 166 20.16 -9.19 10.93
CA GLN A 166 21.43 -9.59 11.55
C GLN A 166 22.25 -8.39 12.08
N PRO A 167 22.32 -7.22 11.38
CA PRO A 167 22.99 -6.05 11.95
C PRO A 167 22.35 -5.56 13.25
N PHE A 168 21.02 -5.63 13.36
CA PHE A 168 20.30 -5.30 14.61
C PHE A 168 20.57 -6.33 15.71
N PHE A 169 20.56 -7.62 15.40
CA PHE A 169 20.82 -8.66 16.39
C PHE A 169 22.25 -8.66 16.93
N ALA A 170 23.22 -8.27 16.09
CA ALA A 170 24.64 -8.25 16.43
C ALA A 170 25.06 -7.01 17.24
N ASP A 171 24.31 -5.91 17.14
CA ASP A 171 24.65 -4.65 17.81
C ASP A 171 23.57 -4.28 18.84
N PRO A 172 23.84 -4.43 20.15
CA PRO A 172 22.88 -4.06 21.20
C PRO A 172 22.55 -2.56 21.22
N ASN A 173 23.34 -1.72 20.56
CA ASN A 173 23.10 -0.29 20.41
C ASN A 173 22.35 0.06 19.11
N ALA A 174 21.86 -0.94 18.36
CA ALA A 174 21.09 -0.69 17.15
C ALA A 174 19.61 -0.50 17.45
N ALA A 175 18.99 0.39 16.71
CA ALA A 175 17.55 0.48 16.50
C ALA A 175 17.27 0.36 15.01
N GLN A 176 16.11 -0.16 14.63
CA GLN A 176 15.77 -0.26 13.21
C GLN A 176 14.33 0.08 12.92
N GLN A 177 14.07 0.60 11.73
CA GLN A 177 12.70 0.68 11.25
C GLN A 177 12.06 -0.70 11.26
N ALA A 178 10.77 -0.74 11.54
CA ALA A 178 10.00 -1.96 11.54
C ALA A 178 8.51 -1.66 11.31
N TYR A 179 7.77 -2.66 10.86
CA TYR A 179 6.32 -2.64 10.92
C TYR A 179 5.84 -3.44 12.13
N ALA A 180 4.80 -2.95 12.79
CA ALA A 180 4.18 -3.63 13.93
C ALA A 180 3.79 -5.09 13.64
N SER A 181 3.60 -5.41 12.38
CA SER A 181 3.18 -6.71 11.84
C SER A 181 4.31 -7.58 11.31
N SER A 182 5.58 -7.16 11.39
CA SER A 182 6.68 -7.85 10.69
C SER A 182 7.88 -8.17 11.60
N GLU A 183 8.78 -7.22 11.81
CA GLU A 183 10.13 -7.47 12.32
C GLU A 183 10.17 -8.02 13.75
N GLN A 184 9.23 -7.62 14.63
CA GLN A 184 9.19 -8.17 16.00
C GLN A 184 8.99 -9.68 16.01
N PHE A 185 8.18 -10.23 15.11
CA PHE A 185 8.00 -11.66 14.98
C PHE A 185 9.33 -12.39 14.73
N SER A 186 10.14 -11.82 13.84
CA SER A 186 11.45 -12.40 13.51
C SER A 186 12.44 -12.29 14.67
N ALA A 187 12.40 -11.18 15.42
CA ALA A 187 13.22 -10.99 16.61
C ALA A 187 12.83 -11.97 17.72
N ASP A 188 11.54 -12.15 17.97
CA ASP A 188 11.01 -13.09 18.96
C ASP A 188 11.46 -14.53 18.63
N LYS A 189 11.39 -14.92 17.34
CA LYS A 189 11.87 -16.23 16.88
C LYS A 189 13.38 -16.42 17.05
N ALA A 190 14.15 -15.35 16.95
CA ALA A 190 15.59 -15.35 17.19
C ALA A 190 15.95 -15.29 18.69
N GLY A 191 14.95 -15.19 19.58
CA GLY A 191 15.17 -15.05 21.03
C GLY A 191 15.68 -13.68 21.46
N VAL A 192 15.59 -12.67 20.57
CA VAL A 192 16.02 -11.30 20.86
C VAL A 192 14.86 -10.52 21.46
N LYS A 193 15.02 -10.03 22.68
CA LYS A 193 14.03 -9.20 23.36
C LYS A 193 14.00 -7.82 22.74
N THR A 194 12.81 -7.37 22.30
CA THR A 194 12.65 -6.10 21.65
C THR A 194 11.49 -5.27 22.22
N ARG A 195 11.55 -3.95 22.00
CA ARG A 195 10.42 -3.05 22.11
C ARG A 195 10.08 -2.51 20.73
N PHE A 196 8.80 -2.18 20.56
CA PHE A 196 8.31 -1.53 19.35
C PHE A 196 7.59 -0.23 19.73
N PHE A 197 7.97 0.84 19.04
CA PHE A 197 7.37 2.16 19.18
C PHE A 197 6.66 2.50 17.87
N LEU A 198 5.33 2.45 17.87
CA LEU A 198 4.53 2.82 16.71
C LEU A 198 4.60 4.34 16.53
N PHE A 199 5.00 4.81 15.36
CA PHE A 199 5.15 6.25 15.11
C PHE A 199 3.83 7.01 15.19
N ALA A 200 2.71 6.35 14.87
CA ALA A 200 1.38 6.94 14.99
C ALA A 200 1.03 7.32 16.43
N ASP A 201 1.46 6.52 17.44
CA ASP A 201 1.26 6.81 18.87
C ASP A 201 2.06 8.03 19.30
N ASP A 202 3.12 8.34 18.57
CA ASP A 202 4.01 9.46 18.81
C ASP A 202 3.69 10.70 17.95
N GLY A 203 2.53 10.67 17.32
CA GLY A 203 1.97 11.79 16.56
C GLY A 203 2.33 11.83 15.07
N TYR A 204 2.87 10.73 14.52
CA TYR A 204 3.09 10.61 13.07
C TYR A 204 1.76 10.39 12.33
N PRO A 205 1.28 11.35 11.50
CA PRO A 205 -0.10 11.39 11.07
C PRO A 205 -0.45 10.64 9.77
N PRO A 206 0.51 10.18 8.90
CA PRO A 206 0.17 9.70 7.56
C PRO A 206 -0.78 8.52 7.54
N TYR A 207 -1.45 8.36 6.40
CA TYR A 207 -2.03 7.08 6.01
C TYR A 207 -0.93 6.07 5.69
N GLY A 208 -1.21 4.78 5.90
CA GLY A 208 -0.36 3.71 5.40
C GLY A 208 -0.91 3.13 4.08
N THR A 209 -0.03 2.52 3.28
CA THR A 209 -0.42 1.77 2.07
C THR A 209 -1.35 2.57 1.16
N THR A 210 -0.91 3.76 0.74
CA THR A 210 -1.68 4.59 -0.18
C THR A 210 -1.51 4.13 -1.62
N ILE A 211 -2.53 4.34 -2.45
CA ILE A 211 -2.49 4.10 -3.89
C ILE A 211 -2.19 5.42 -4.59
N VAL A 212 -1.04 5.49 -5.25
CA VAL A 212 -0.57 6.68 -5.98
C VAL A 212 -0.52 6.38 -7.47
N THR A 213 -0.92 7.34 -8.28
CA THR A 213 -0.79 7.29 -9.74
C THR A 213 -0.41 8.66 -10.30
N MET A 214 -0.12 8.75 -11.59
CA MET A 214 0.12 10.03 -12.25
C MET A 214 -1.17 10.85 -12.34
N SER A 215 -1.09 12.17 -12.19
CA SER A 215 -2.26 13.06 -12.25
C SER A 215 -2.96 13.04 -13.62
N ASN A 216 -2.20 12.80 -14.72
CA ASN A 216 -2.78 12.60 -16.03
C ASN A 216 -3.59 11.29 -16.12
N THR A 217 -3.16 10.22 -15.46
CA THR A 217 -3.94 8.96 -15.39
C THR A 217 -5.30 9.20 -14.73
N VAL A 218 -5.34 10.00 -13.65
CA VAL A 218 -6.59 10.40 -12.99
C VAL A 218 -7.51 11.17 -13.94
N LYS A 219 -6.94 12.05 -14.76
CA LYS A 219 -7.68 12.89 -15.71
C LYS A 219 -8.15 12.10 -16.94
N ASP A 220 -7.25 11.33 -17.52
CA ASP A 220 -7.44 10.75 -18.86
C ASP A 220 -8.08 9.35 -18.80
N LYS A 221 -7.92 8.63 -17.66
CA LYS A 221 -8.44 7.27 -17.43
C LYS A 221 -9.19 7.13 -16.10
N PRO A 222 -10.14 8.02 -15.76
CA PRO A 222 -10.78 8.01 -14.43
C PRO A 222 -11.54 6.71 -14.15
N ASP A 223 -12.11 6.06 -15.16
CA ASP A 223 -12.80 4.78 -15.04
C ASP A 223 -11.82 3.64 -14.64
N LEU A 224 -10.65 3.58 -15.26
CA LEU A 224 -9.60 2.62 -14.89
C LEU A 224 -9.20 2.79 -13.42
N VAL A 225 -8.99 4.04 -12.99
CA VAL A 225 -8.63 4.36 -11.60
C VAL A 225 -9.75 3.93 -10.64
N ALA A 226 -11.01 4.24 -10.97
CA ALA A 226 -12.17 3.87 -10.15
C ALA A 226 -12.28 2.34 -9.96
N ARG A 227 -12.15 1.58 -11.07
CA ARG A 227 -12.19 0.11 -11.04
C ARG A 227 -11.03 -0.48 -10.24
N PHE A 228 -9.81 0.05 -10.41
CA PHE A 228 -8.63 -0.41 -9.67
C PHE A 228 -8.77 -0.14 -8.17
N VAL A 229 -9.17 1.06 -7.77
CA VAL A 229 -9.37 1.41 -6.36
C VAL A 229 -10.45 0.54 -5.73
N ARG A 230 -11.62 0.40 -6.37
CA ARG A 230 -12.71 -0.45 -5.87
C ARG A 230 -12.26 -1.90 -5.67
N ALA A 231 -11.70 -2.50 -6.70
CA ALA A 231 -11.22 -3.88 -6.66
C ALA A 231 -10.16 -4.10 -5.57
N SER A 232 -9.25 -3.14 -5.39
CA SER A 232 -8.24 -3.17 -4.33
C SER A 232 -8.87 -3.16 -2.93
N MET A 233 -9.88 -2.32 -2.69
CA MET A 233 -10.55 -2.25 -1.39
C MET A 233 -11.43 -3.47 -1.11
N GLU A 234 -12.10 -4.03 -2.11
CA GLU A 234 -12.78 -5.33 -2.00
C GLU A 234 -11.77 -6.46 -1.73
N GLY A 235 -10.59 -6.41 -2.35
CA GLY A 235 -9.49 -7.31 -2.05
C GLY A 235 -9.04 -7.24 -0.60
N TRP A 236 -8.92 -6.05 -0.02
CA TRP A 236 -8.59 -5.89 1.40
C TRP A 236 -9.68 -6.46 2.32
N LYS A 237 -10.95 -6.19 2.03
CA LYS A 237 -12.07 -6.80 2.77
C LYS A 237 -12.01 -8.33 2.71
N SER A 238 -11.79 -8.88 1.53
CA SER A 238 -11.68 -10.33 1.31
C SER A 238 -10.46 -10.93 2.04
N TYR A 239 -9.31 -10.24 1.98
CA TYR A 239 -8.07 -10.67 2.66
C TYR A 239 -8.23 -10.78 4.17
N LEU A 240 -8.90 -9.80 4.78
CA LEU A 240 -9.16 -9.84 6.22
C LEU A 240 -10.13 -10.97 6.61
N ALA A 241 -11.01 -11.42 5.71
CA ALA A 241 -11.90 -12.55 5.95
C ALA A 241 -11.18 -13.89 5.78
N ASP A 242 -10.49 -14.08 4.66
CA ASP A 242 -9.69 -15.28 4.35
C ASP A 242 -8.40 -14.90 3.61
N PRO A 243 -7.24 -14.89 4.28
CA PRO A 243 -5.97 -14.50 3.68
C PRO A 243 -5.30 -15.61 2.84
N ALA A 244 -5.81 -16.84 2.85
CA ALA A 244 -5.11 -17.99 2.27
C ALA A 244 -4.80 -17.84 0.77
N PRO A 245 -5.72 -17.36 -0.10
CA PRO A 245 -5.42 -17.16 -1.52
C PRO A 245 -4.28 -16.18 -1.77
N ALA A 246 -4.29 -15.03 -1.09
CA ALA A 246 -3.22 -14.03 -1.20
C ALA A 246 -1.90 -14.54 -0.66
N ASN A 247 -1.92 -15.22 0.49
CA ASN A 247 -0.72 -15.74 1.14
C ASN A 247 0.04 -16.73 0.25
N ALA A 248 -0.68 -17.52 -0.57
CA ALA A 248 -0.07 -18.42 -1.55
C ALA A 248 0.76 -17.64 -2.59
N LEU A 249 0.20 -16.52 -3.12
CA LEU A 249 0.91 -15.67 -4.07
C LEU A 249 2.06 -14.89 -3.41
N ILE A 250 1.86 -14.37 -2.21
CA ILE A 250 2.90 -13.68 -1.44
C ILE A 250 4.12 -14.60 -1.23
N LYS A 251 3.90 -15.85 -0.83
CA LYS A 251 4.99 -16.83 -0.65
C LYS A 251 5.68 -17.22 -1.97
N ARG A 252 4.93 -17.22 -3.08
CA ARG A 252 5.52 -17.43 -4.41
C ARG A 252 6.48 -16.30 -4.78
N ASP A 253 6.08 -15.05 -4.56
CA ASP A 253 6.85 -13.87 -4.94
C ASP A 253 7.96 -13.55 -3.92
N ASN A 254 7.74 -13.90 -2.64
CA ASN A 254 8.72 -13.77 -1.57
C ASN A 254 8.83 -15.08 -0.76
N PRO A 255 9.68 -16.03 -1.17
CA PRO A 255 9.84 -17.32 -0.46
C PRO A 255 10.36 -17.20 0.98
N ALA A 256 10.87 -16.04 1.38
CA ALA A 256 11.27 -15.77 2.77
C ALA A 256 10.07 -15.68 3.71
N MET A 257 8.87 -15.29 3.21
CA MET A 257 7.65 -15.25 4.00
C MET A 257 7.17 -16.67 4.34
N LYS A 258 6.94 -16.94 5.62
CA LYS A 258 6.43 -18.20 6.14
C LYS A 258 5.01 -18.06 6.64
N ASP A 259 4.27 -19.17 6.73
CA ASP A 259 2.85 -19.17 7.12
C ASP A 259 2.62 -18.58 8.52
N ASP A 260 3.50 -18.87 9.47
CA ASP A 260 3.42 -18.34 10.83
C ASP A 260 3.67 -16.83 10.89
N GLN A 261 4.59 -16.30 10.10
CA GLN A 261 4.82 -14.86 9.98
C GLN A 261 3.64 -14.16 9.32
N LEU A 262 3.07 -14.73 8.26
CA LEU A 262 1.87 -14.20 7.60
C LEU A 262 0.66 -14.21 8.53
N ALA A 263 0.47 -15.30 9.31
CA ALA A 263 -0.59 -15.39 10.31
C ALA A 263 -0.44 -14.31 11.41
N TYR A 264 0.77 -14.15 11.94
CA TYR A 264 1.09 -13.08 12.89
C TYR A 264 0.76 -11.70 12.31
N ALA A 265 1.20 -11.42 11.08
CA ALA A 265 0.97 -10.14 10.44
C ALA A 265 -0.53 -9.84 10.27
N VAL A 266 -1.32 -10.79 9.77
CA VAL A 266 -2.78 -10.65 9.63
C VAL A 266 -3.44 -10.40 10.99
N GLN A 267 -3.00 -11.12 12.03
CA GLN A 267 -3.47 -10.90 13.39
C GLN A 267 -3.21 -9.45 13.85
N LYS A 268 -2.00 -8.93 13.61
CA LYS A 268 -1.63 -7.54 13.98
C LYS A 268 -2.42 -6.50 13.19
N LEU A 269 -2.60 -6.68 11.88
CA LEU A 269 -3.43 -5.81 11.05
C LEU A 269 -4.86 -5.69 11.60
N LYS A 270 -5.44 -6.82 12.04
CA LYS A 270 -6.77 -6.85 12.69
C LYS A 270 -6.75 -6.23 14.08
N GLN A 271 -5.80 -6.62 14.93
CA GLN A 271 -5.66 -6.15 16.32
C GLN A 271 -5.58 -4.62 16.39
N PHE A 272 -4.74 -4.03 15.56
CA PHE A 272 -4.57 -2.57 15.49
C PHE A 272 -5.61 -1.88 14.60
N ARG A 273 -6.55 -2.64 14.00
CA ARG A 273 -7.57 -2.12 13.09
C ARG A 273 -6.99 -1.20 12.01
N MET A 274 -5.84 -1.55 11.47
CA MET A 274 -5.08 -0.69 10.57
C MET A 274 -5.86 -0.34 9.30
N ILE A 275 -6.66 -1.29 8.77
CA ILE A 275 -7.49 -1.15 7.57
C ILE A 275 -8.92 -0.68 7.93
N THR A 276 -9.46 -1.19 9.03
CA THR A 276 -10.87 -1.06 9.40
C THR A 276 -11.14 0.00 10.47
N GLY A 277 -10.09 0.62 11.00
CA GLY A 277 -10.16 1.68 12.01
C GLY A 277 -10.32 3.08 11.41
N GLY A 278 -10.18 4.12 12.26
CA GLY A 278 -10.25 5.50 11.84
C GLY A 278 -11.52 5.82 11.02
N ASP A 279 -11.38 6.63 9.98
CA ASP A 279 -12.49 7.03 9.11
C ASP A 279 -13.09 5.83 8.35
N ALA A 280 -12.32 4.75 8.12
CA ALA A 280 -12.81 3.56 7.42
C ALA A 280 -13.90 2.83 8.18
N ALA A 281 -13.97 2.95 9.50
CA ALA A 281 -15.01 2.30 10.32
C ALA A 281 -16.44 2.75 9.95
N THR A 282 -16.59 3.98 9.47
CA THR A 282 -17.89 4.57 9.13
C THR A 282 -18.04 4.90 7.65
N MET A 283 -16.93 5.13 6.94
CA MET A 283 -16.95 5.56 5.55
C MET A 283 -16.53 4.47 4.55
N GLY A 284 -15.92 3.39 5.05
CA GLY A 284 -15.44 2.26 4.24
C GLY A 284 -13.93 2.24 4.03
N ILE A 285 -13.43 1.05 3.73
CA ILE A 285 -12.00 0.80 3.46
C ILE A 285 -11.56 1.64 2.26
N GLY A 286 -10.39 2.24 2.37
CA GLY A 286 -9.79 3.06 1.31
C GLY A 286 -10.06 4.55 1.41
N VAL A 287 -10.97 4.96 2.31
CA VAL A 287 -11.36 6.37 2.45
C VAL A 287 -10.19 7.28 2.81
N MET A 288 -10.25 8.50 2.27
CA MET A 288 -9.38 9.61 2.65
C MET A 288 -10.23 10.84 2.92
N THR A 289 -9.77 11.70 3.83
CA THR A 289 -10.46 12.94 4.20
C THR A 289 -9.56 14.16 4.07
N ASP A 290 -10.13 15.29 3.71
CA ASP A 290 -9.44 16.60 3.65
C ASP A 290 -8.82 16.93 5.02
N THR A 291 -9.53 16.63 6.10
CA THR A 291 -9.06 16.87 7.46
C THR A 291 -7.76 16.13 7.75
N ARG A 292 -7.66 14.85 7.34
CA ARG A 292 -6.46 14.05 7.56
C ARG A 292 -5.30 14.53 6.68
N TRP A 293 -5.55 14.83 5.41
CA TRP A 293 -4.53 15.38 4.51
C TRP A 293 -4.01 16.73 4.99
N LYS A 294 -4.92 17.61 5.47
CA LYS A 294 -4.52 18.88 6.08
C LYS A 294 -3.63 18.66 7.31
N LYS A 295 -4.00 17.71 8.19
CA LYS A 295 -3.20 17.38 9.37
C LYS A 295 -1.79 16.91 8.98
N THR A 296 -1.68 16.03 7.99
CA THR A 296 -0.38 15.54 7.48
C THR A 296 0.45 16.67 6.88
N ARG A 297 -0.16 17.54 6.07
CA ARG A 297 0.51 18.72 5.51
C ARG A 297 0.98 19.67 6.60
N ASP A 298 0.12 20.04 7.53
CA ASP A 298 0.46 20.99 8.61
C ASP A 298 1.60 20.43 9.48
N PHE A 299 1.56 19.13 9.74
CA PHE A 299 2.65 18.42 10.42
C PHE A 299 3.98 18.54 9.65
N MET A 300 4.00 18.26 8.34
CA MET A 300 5.22 18.38 7.53
C MET A 300 5.76 19.82 7.48
N VAL A 301 4.87 20.80 7.41
CA VAL A 301 5.26 22.23 7.44
C VAL A 301 5.90 22.58 8.80
N SER A 302 5.25 22.20 9.90
CA SER A 302 5.77 22.47 11.25
C SER A 302 7.10 21.77 11.53
N ALA A 303 7.32 20.61 10.91
CA ALA A 303 8.57 19.87 11.00
C ALA A 303 9.66 20.36 10.02
N GLY A 304 9.39 21.41 9.24
CA GLY A 304 10.33 21.91 8.22
C GLY A 304 10.54 20.96 7.03
N MET A 305 9.65 20.00 6.84
CA MET A 305 9.73 19.00 5.78
C MET A 305 9.04 19.42 4.49
N LEU A 306 8.16 20.42 4.53
CA LEU A 306 7.37 20.91 3.41
C LEU A 306 7.26 22.45 3.48
N GLY A 307 7.32 23.10 2.33
CA GLY A 307 7.08 24.54 2.22
C GLY A 307 5.61 24.90 2.51
N ALA A 308 5.37 25.97 3.26
CA ALA A 308 4.02 26.39 3.65
C ALA A 308 3.12 26.74 2.44
N GLY A 309 3.71 27.20 1.32
CA GLY A 309 3.00 27.60 0.10
C GLY A 309 2.64 26.45 -0.85
N VAL A 310 2.95 25.20 -0.51
CA VAL A 310 2.65 24.04 -1.37
C VAL A 310 1.14 23.85 -1.49
N ASP A 311 0.64 23.75 -2.73
CA ASP A 311 -0.75 23.39 -3.01
C ASP A 311 -1.00 21.90 -2.75
N TRP A 312 -1.13 21.59 -1.47
CA TRP A 312 -1.28 20.23 -0.97
C TRP A 312 -2.56 19.53 -1.45
N LYS A 313 -3.58 20.28 -1.90
CA LYS A 313 -4.81 19.70 -2.44
C LYS A 313 -4.60 18.99 -3.77
N ARG A 314 -3.50 19.25 -4.45
CA ARG A 314 -3.10 18.51 -5.64
C ARG A 314 -2.55 17.10 -5.34
N ALA A 315 -2.18 16.84 -4.08
CA ALA A 315 -1.56 15.57 -3.68
C ALA A 315 -2.55 14.39 -3.68
N TYR A 316 -3.85 14.64 -3.63
CA TYR A 316 -4.85 13.58 -3.51
C TYR A 316 -6.18 13.96 -4.16
N THR A 317 -7.02 12.95 -4.36
CA THR A 317 -8.44 13.13 -4.68
C THR A 317 -9.29 12.11 -3.94
N THR A 318 -10.43 12.54 -3.41
CA THR A 318 -11.40 11.67 -2.75
C THR A 318 -12.46 11.12 -3.70
N GLN A 319 -12.42 11.50 -4.98
CA GLN A 319 -13.50 11.16 -5.94
C GLN A 319 -13.70 9.64 -6.12
N PHE A 320 -12.68 8.82 -5.89
CA PHE A 320 -12.76 7.37 -6.07
C PHE A 320 -13.09 6.62 -4.77
N THR A 321 -13.09 7.30 -3.62
CA THR A 321 -13.26 6.67 -2.31
C THR A 321 -14.45 7.20 -1.51
N LYS A 322 -14.87 8.45 -1.70
CA LYS A 322 -15.93 9.09 -0.89
C LYS A 322 -17.27 8.34 -0.90
N ASP A 323 -17.61 7.69 -2.02
CA ASP A 323 -18.86 6.94 -2.21
C ASP A 323 -18.63 5.44 -2.41
N LEU A 324 -17.41 4.97 -2.16
CA LEU A 324 -17.01 3.58 -2.43
C LEU A 324 -17.73 2.58 -1.54
N LYS A 325 -17.88 2.88 -0.23
CA LYS A 325 -18.65 2.13 0.78
C LYS A 325 -18.32 0.63 0.83
N VAL A 326 -17.05 0.27 0.69
CA VAL A 326 -16.55 -1.08 1.00
C VAL A 326 -16.43 -1.16 2.51
N MET A 327 -17.54 -1.48 3.19
CA MET A 327 -17.57 -1.52 4.65
C MET A 327 -16.74 -2.69 5.18
N PRO A 328 -16.06 -2.52 6.33
CA PRO A 328 -15.28 -3.56 7.00
C PRO A 328 -16.03 -4.85 7.27
#